data_e937cedfdc8f197ea938b6dd7f05351a
#
_entry.id   e937cedfdc8f197ea938b6dd7f05351a
#
_cell.length_a   1.000
_cell.length_b   1.000
_cell.length_c   1.000
_cell.angle_alpha   90.00
_cell.angle_beta   90.00
_cell.angle_gamma   90.00
#
_symmetry.space_group_name_H-M   'P 1'
#
loop_
_entity.id
_entity.type
_entity.pdbx_description
1 polymer ?
#
loop_
_entity_poly.entity_id
_entity_poly.type
_entity_poly.pdbx_seq_one_letter_code
_entity_poly.pdbx_strand_id
1 'polypeptide(L)'
;MIELIILGFLSNYHPLTLYDIKKGMERSTEYFASTSQGAIHPALVKLEKNGYISSKEEVKNNRTKKLYSITDSGRERFSMLLRQDWGSDKYKSTQLLKMFFFHELTKEERLESIKIHINNFKNMRRDLVNIRDEGNLRLEGMGLTIENHKPSKYENDALEFGLAYSDFVTKWFEDYIKRIEEES
;
A
#
# COMPACT_ATOMS: atom_id res chain seq x y z
N MET A 1 7.65 9.03 3.63
CA MET A 1 6.76 8.04 2.98
C MET A 1 6.03 8.62 1.75
N ILE A 2 5.20 9.68 1.85
CA ILE A 2 4.43 10.23 0.72
C ILE A 2 5.28 10.67 -0.49
N GLU A 3 6.45 11.27 -0.26
CA GLU A 3 7.41 11.66 -1.30
C GLU A 3 7.88 10.45 -2.12
N LEU A 4 8.24 9.35 -1.44
CA LEU A 4 8.67 8.10 -2.08
C LEU A 4 7.57 7.54 -3.00
N ILE A 5 6.33 7.54 -2.52
CA ILE A 5 5.18 7.02 -3.27
C ILE A 5 4.92 7.87 -4.52
N ILE A 6 4.86 9.20 -4.39
CA ILE A 6 4.59 10.10 -5.52
C ILE A 6 5.68 9.99 -6.58
N LEU A 7 6.95 10.03 -6.18
CA LEU A 7 8.06 9.90 -7.11
C LEU A 7 8.09 8.52 -7.79
N GLY A 8 7.73 7.46 -7.07
CA GLY A 8 7.61 6.11 -7.61
C GLY A 8 6.52 6.01 -8.68
N PHE A 9 5.30 6.51 -8.40
CA PHE A 9 4.24 6.54 -9.41
C PHE A 9 4.64 7.35 -10.66
N LEU A 10 5.21 8.54 -10.46
CA LEU A 10 5.65 9.37 -11.57
C LEU A 10 6.87 8.79 -12.31
N SER A 11 7.65 7.93 -11.69
CA SER A 11 8.73 7.21 -12.35
C SER A 11 8.22 6.11 -13.28
N ASN A 12 7.15 5.42 -12.87
CA ASN A 12 6.61 4.26 -13.60
C ASN A 12 5.52 4.65 -14.61
N TYR A 13 4.71 5.68 -14.33
CA TYR A 13 3.45 5.96 -15.03
C TYR A 13 3.27 7.44 -15.38
N HIS A 14 4.32 8.16 -15.77
CA HIS A 14 4.23 9.59 -16.07
C HIS A 14 3.75 9.89 -17.51
N PRO A 15 3.06 11.01 -17.76
CA PRO A 15 2.56 12.01 -16.80
C PRO A 15 1.26 11.56 -16.10
N LEU A 16 1.05 11.99 -14.85
CA LEU A 16 -0.13 11.68 -14.06
C LEU A 16 -0.80 12.94 -13.50
N THR A 17 -2.12 12.91 -13.37
CA THR A 17 -2.86 13.91 -12.58
C THR A 17 -2.82 13.57 -11.10
N LEU A 18 -3.16 14.54 -10.23
CA LEU A 18 -3.39 14.29 -8.80
C LEU A 18 -4.41 13.17 -8.57
N TYR A 19 -5.46 13.12 -9.39
CA TYR A 19 -6.47 12.08 -9.31
C TYR A 19 -5.90 10.69 -9.63
N ASP A 20 -5.05 10.59 -10.68
CA ASP A 20 -4.43 9.32 -11.06
C ASP A 20 -3.49 8.81 -9.96
N ILE A 21 -2.69 9.70 -9.35
CA ILE A 21 -1.82 9.38 -8.23
C ILE A 21 -2.65 8.87 -7.04
N LYS A 22 -3.72 9.60 -6.67
CA LYS A 22 -4.63 9.20 -5.60
C LYS A 22 -5.21 7.81 -5.84
N LYS A 23 -5.78 7.60 -7.03
CA LYS A 23 -6.39 6.33 -7.42
C LYS A 23 -5.37 5.18 -7.49
N GLY A 24 -4.15 5.46 -7.95
CA GLY A 24 -3.05 4.51 -7.91
C GLY A 24 -2.71 4.09 -6.49
N MET A 25 -2.61 5.04 -5.57
CA MET A 25 -2.34 4.75 -4.15
C MET A 25 -3.44 3.90 -3.51
N GLU A 26 -4.71 4.23 -3.73
CA GLU A 26 -5.85 3.46 -3.23
C GLU A 26 -5.84 2.00 -3.72
N ARG A 27 -5.35 1.76 -4.93
CA ARG A 27 -5.34 0.42 -5.54
C ARG A 27 -4.12 -0.42 -5.24
N SER A 28 -3.00 0.17 -4.83
CA SER A 28 -1.74 -0.57 -4.72
C SER A 28 -1.05 -0.44 -3.37
N THR A 29 -1.06 0.74 -2.75
CA THR A 29 -0.24 0.99 -1.56
C THR A 29 -1.04 1.13 -0.26
N GLU A 30 -2.37 1.09 -0.31
CA GLU A 30 -3.25 1.31 0.85
C GLU A 30 -2.97 0.36 2.00
N TYR A 31 -2.63 -0.90 1.71
CA TYR A 31 -2.44 -1.95 2.71
C TYR A 31 -1.12 -1.85 3.49
N PHE A 32 -0.12 -1.11 2.99
CA PHE A 32 1.18 -0.99 3.64
C PHE A 32 1.69 0.44 3.81
N ALA A 33 1.06 1.41 3.17
CA ALA A 33 1.43 2.82 3.23
C ALA A 33 0.21 3.69 3.53
N SER A 34 -0.17 3.79 4.82
CA SER A 34 -1.24 4.69 5.23
C SER A 34 -0.79 6.14 5.05
N THR A 35 -1.25 6.77 3.99
CA THR A 35 -1.08 8.20 3.74
C THR A 35 -2.44 8.85 3.68
N SER A 36 -2.64 9.91 4.47
CA SER A 36 -3.90 10.65 4.36
C SER A 36 -4.00 11.26 2.96
N GLN A 37 -5.16 11.14 2.33
CA GLN A 37 -5.43 11.72 1.01
C GLN A 37 -5.15 13.24 0.97
N GLY A 38 -5.34 13.92 2.09
CA GLY A 38 -5.01 15.34 2.26
C GLY A 38 -3.51 15.65 2.18
N ALA A 39 -2.63 14.67 2.36
CA ALA A 39 -1.18 14.88 2.29
C ALA A 39 -0.63 14.91 0.86
N ILE A 40 -1.37 14.42 -0.14
CA ILE A 40 -0.88 14.30 -1.52
C ILE A 40 -0.66 15.69 -2.15
N HIS A 41 -1.64 16.57 -2.08
CA HIS A 41 -1.53 17.90 -2.69
C HIS A 41 -0.38 18.73 -2.10
N PRO A 42 -0.24 18.88 -0.77
CA PRO A 42 0.91 19.58 -0.18
C PRO A 42 2.26 18.95 -0.57
N ALA A 43 2.33 17.64 -0.69
CA ALA A 43 3.53 16.94 -1.12
C ALA A 43 3.88 17.25 -2.58
N LEU A 44 2.91 17.28 -3.50
CA LEU A 44 3.12 17.69 -4.90
C LEU A 44 3.64 19.11 -5.00
N VAL A 45 3.05 20.06 -4.26
CA VAL A 45 3.52 21.46 -4.22
C VAL A 45 4.96 21.53 -3.73
N LYS A 46 5.31 20.79 -2.69
CA LYS A 46 6.68 20.75 -2.15
C LYS A 46 7.67 20.14 -3.15
N LEU A 47 7.30 19.05 -3.80
CA LEU A 47 8.14 18.37 -4.79
C LEU A 47 8.38 19.24 -6.02
N GLU A 48 7.35 19.96 -6.49
CA GLU A 48 7.44 20.90 -7.60
C GLU A 48 8.32 22.10 -7.24
N LYS A 49 8.16 22.68 -6.05
CA LYS A 49 9.01 23.76 -5.52
C LYS A 49 10.48 23.35 -5.42
N ASN A 50 10.75 22.09 -5.09
CA ASN A 50 12.11 21.55 -5.00
C ASN A 50 12.69 21.13 -6.37
N GLY A 51 11.92 21.24 -7.45
CA GLY A 51 12.36 20.86 -8.79
C GLY A 51 12.40 19.36 -9.05
N TYR A 52 11.86 18.54 -8.16
CA TYR A 52 11.84 17.07 -8.32
C TYR A 52 10.74 16.59 -9.27
N ILE A 53 9.70 17.39 -9.44
CA ILE A 53 8.65 17.18 -10.43
C ILE A 53 8.39 18.49 -11.17
N SER A 54 7.88 18.38 -12.39
CA SER A 54 7.33 19.49 -13.17
C SER A 54 5.85 19.27 -13.42
N SER A 55 5.13 20.33 -13.73
CA SER A 55 3.73 20.21 -14.14
C SER A 55 3.45 20.98 -15.41
N LYS A 56 2.45 20.48 -16.16
CA LYS A 56 1.91 21.11 -17.36
C LYS A 56 0.38 21.09 -17.30
N GLU A 57 -0.22 22.19 -17.68
CA GLU A 57 -1.67 22.25 -17.85
C GLU A 57 -2.06 21.74 -19.24
N GLU A 58 -3.06 20.88 -19.29
CA GLU A 58 -3.67 20.37 -20.50
C GLU A 58 -5.18 20.68 -20.46
N VAL A 59 -5.69 21.28 -21.53
CA VAL A 59 -7.12 21.52 -21.68
C VAL A 59 -7.72 20.41 -22.55
N LYS A 60 -8.59 19.59 -21.94
CA LYS A 60 -9.32 18.52 -22.65
C LYS A 60 -10.81 18.60 -22.31
N ASN A 61 -11.67 18.65 -23.34
CA ASN A 61 -13.12 18.74 -23.17
C ASN A 61 -13.54 19.91 -22.25
N ASN A 62 -13.03 21.10 -22.48
CA ASN A 62 -13.28 22.33 -21.66
C ASN A 62 -12.91 22.18 -20.17
N ARG A 63 -12.07 21.24 -19.78
CA ARG A 63 -11.56 21.07 -18.42
C ARG A 63 -10.05 21.15 -18.43
N THR A 64 -9.49 22.04 -17.59
CA THR A 64 -8.06 22.13 -17.37
C THR A 64 -7.62 21.02 -16.41
N LYS A 65 -6.64 20.22 -16.83
CA LYS A 65 -6.00 19.20 -16.01
C LYS A 65 -4.53 19.54 -15.81
N LYS A 66 -4.05 19.47 -14.58
CA LYS A 66 -2.63 19.60 -14.25
C LYS A 66 -1.99 18.22 -14.27
N LEU A 67 -1.05 18.02 -15.18
CA LEU A 67 -0.28 16.78 -15.35
C LEU A 67 1.10 16.97 -14.72
N TYR A 68 1.50 16.02 -13.90
CA TYR A 68 2.80 16.00 -13.24
C TYR A 68 3.73 14.98 -13.87
N SER A 69 5.00 15.34 -13.99
CA SER A 69 6.08 14.47 -14.48
C SER A 69 7.28 14.56 -13.56
N ILE A 70 7.99 13.46 -13.39
CA ILE A 70 9.23 13.41 -12.65
C ILE A 70 10.36 14.06 -13.47
N THR A 71 11.21 14.84 -12.85
CA THR A 71 12.43 15.41 -13.46
C THR A 71 13.63 14.47 -13.25
N ASP A 72 14.77 14.77 -13.89
CA ASP A 72 16.00 14.01 -13.66
C ASP A 72 16.45 14.12 -12.20
N SER A 73 16.41 15.31 -11.60
CA SER A 73 16.68 15.49 -10.18
C SER A 73 15.68 14.75 -9.28
N GLY A 74 14.44 14.61 -9.72
CA GLY A 74 13.43 13.79 -9.06
C GLY A 74 13.76 12.30 -9.11
N ARG A 75 14.27 11.80 -10.24
CA ARG A 75 14.74 10.40 -10.37
C ARG A 75 15.94 10.12 -9.48
N GLU A 76 16.89 11.03 -9.41
CA GLU A 76 18.02 10.94 -8.49
C GLU A 76 17.54 10.90 -7.03
N ARG A 77 16.64 11.83 -6.66
CA ARG A 77 16.04 11.87 -5.34
C ARG A 77 15.29 10.58 -4.99
N PHE A 78 14.51 10.05 -5.91
CA PHE A 78 13.81 8.77 -5.74
C PHE A 78 14.80 7.62 -5.51
N SER A 79 15.83 7.54 -6.32
CA SER A 79 16.91 6.54 -6.19
C SER A 79 17.63 6.62 -4.84
N MET A 80 17.88 7.85 -4.35
CA MET A 80 18.47 8.06 -3.01
C MET A 80 17.52 7.54 -1.91
N LEU A 81 16.23 7.83 -2.00
CA LEU A 81 15.23 7.36 -1.03
C LEU A 81 15.15 5.83 -0.99
N LEU A 82 15.22 5.17 -2.15
CA LEU A 82 15.22 3.70 -2.23
C LEU A 82 16.47 3.05 -1.62
N ARG A 83 17.61 3.75 -1.62
CA ARG A 83 18.87 3.25 -1.06
C ARG A 83 19.04 3.54 0.43
N GLN A 84 18.19 4.38 1.01
CA GLN A 84 18.24 4.64 2.45
C GLN A 84 18.00 3.34 3.21
N ASP A 85 18.60 3.26 4.40
CA ASP A 85 18.32 2.16 5.32
C ASP A 85 16.82 2.06 5.56
N TRP A 86 16.29 0.86 5.47
CA TRP A 86 14.86 0.58 5.68
C TRP A 86 14.44 0.85 7.13
N GLY A 87 15.42 0.94 8.04
CA GLY A 87 15.16 1.15 9.45
C GLY A 87 14.46 -0.04 10.09
N SER A 88 14.21 0.07 11.37
CA SER A 88 13.30 -0.84 12.06
C SER A 88 11.93 -0.16 12.17
N ASP A 89 10.95 -0.63 11.45
CA ASP A 89 9.58 -0.22 11.68
C ASP A 89 9.19 -0.61 13.11
N LYS A 90 8.85 0.37 13.94
CA LYS A 90 8.23 0.06 15.22
C LYS A 90 6.92 -0.66 14.94
N TYR A 91 6.83 -1.89 15.37
CA TYR A 91 5.63 -2.71 15.21
C TYR A 91 4.48 -2.10 16.01
N LYS A 92 3.69 -1.24 15.36
CA LYS A 92 2.51 -0.62 15.95
C LYS A 92 1.29 -1.47 15.62
N SER A 93 0.88 -2.30 16.56
CA SER A 93 -0.31 -3.13 16.42
C SER A 93 -1.29 -2.83 17.54
N THR A 94 -2.43 -2.25 17.19
CA THR A 94 -3.54 -2.06 18.11
C THR A 94 -4.05 -3.40 18.65
N GLN A 95 -3.97 -4.45 17.85
CA GLN A 95 -4.39 -5.80 18.23
C GLN A 95 -3.51 -6.37 19.34
N LEU A 96 -2.19 -6.29 19.19
CA LEU A 96 -1.28 -6.74 20.24
C LEU A 96 -1.42 -5.92 21.51
N LEU A 97 -1.66 -4.60 21.37
CA LEU A 97 -1.94 -3.75 22.52
C LEU A 97 -3.22 -4.19 23.24
N LYS A 98 -4.29 -4.50 22.51
CA LYS A 98 -5.53 -5.05 23.10
C LYS A 98 -5.28 -6.40 23.76
N MET A 99 -4.56 -7.32 23.11
CA MET A 99 -4.23 -8.62 23.69
C MET A 99 -3.44 -8.50 24.99
N PHE A 100 -2.58 -7.49 25.11
CA PHE A 100 -1.82 -7.23 26.33
C PHE A 100 -2.75 -6.99 27.55
N PHE A 101 -3.98 -6.54 27.31
CA PHE A 101 -4.99 -6.27 28.34
C PHE A 101 -6.16 -7.26 28.30
N PHE A 102 -6.03 -8.41 27.65
CA PHE A 102 -7.11 -9.42 27.52
C PHE A 102 -7.58 -10.01 28.86
N HIS A 103 -6.81 -9.85 29.92
CA HIS A 103 -7.23 -10.25 31.27
C HIS A 103 -8.44 -9.46 31.80
N GLU A 104 -8.75 -8.29 31.22
CA GLU A 104 -9.95 -7.50 31.54
C GLU A 104 -11.23 -8.01 30.86
N LEU A 105 -11.12 -8.96 29.92
CA LEU A 105 -12.23 -9.48 29.14
C LEU A 105 -12.59 -10.91 29.54
N THR A 106 -13.88 -11.24 29.41
CA THR A 106 -14.32 -12.64 29.52
C THR A 106 -13.73 -13.49 28.40
N LYS A 107 -13.79 -14.82 28.54
CA LYS A 107 -13.34 -15.76 27.52
C LYS A 107 -14.08 -15.55 26.19
N GLU A 108 -15.40 -15.36 26.26
CA GLU A 108 -16.29 -15.15 25.12
C GLU A 108 -15.94 -13.85 24.38
N GLU A 109 -15.74 -12.75 25.10
CA GLU A 109 -15.36 -11.45 24.53
C GLU A 109 -14.00 -11.50 23.83
N ARG A 110 -13.01 -12.21 24.41
CA ARG A 110 -11.70 -12.44 23.80
C ARG A 110 -11.84 -13.19 22.47
N LEU A 111 -12.59 -14.30 22.47
CA LEU A 111 -12.82 -15.13 21.28
C LEU A 111 -13.53 -14.35 20.19
N GLU A 112 -14.56 -13.56 20.53
CA GLU A 112 -15.28 -12.72 19.56
C GLU A 112 -14.35 -11.67 18.94
N SER A 113 -13.57 -10.96 19.76
CA SER A 113 -12.60 -9.95 19.29
C SER A 113 -11.60 -10.56 18.31
N ILE A 114 -11.08 -11.76 18.59
CA ILE A 114 -10.13 -12.45 17.74
C ILE A 114 -10.79 -12.90 16.42
N LYS A 115 -12.01 -13.44 16.45
CA LYS A 115 -12.74 -13.86 15.26
C LYS A 115 -12.98 -12.69 14.29
N ILE A 116 -13.33 -11.52 14.81
CA ILE A 116 -13.46 -10.29 14.01
C ILE A 116 -12.12 -9.94 13.36
N HIS A 117 -11.01 -10.04 14.10
CA HIS A 117 -9.67 -9.75 13.59
C HIS A 117 -9.26 -10.72 12.46
N ILE A 118 -9.48 -12.01 12.65
CA ILE A 118 -9.25 -13.03 11.61
C ILE A 118 -10.04 -12.71 10.34
N ASN A 119 -11.33 -12.36 10.50
CA ASN A 119 -12.17 -12.03 9.36
C ASN A 119 -11.66 -10.80 8.57
N ASN A 120 -11.15 -9.79 9.27
CA ASN A 120 -10.54 -8.62 8.63
C ASN A 120 -9.30 -9.02 7.80
N PHE A 121 -8.45 -9.93 8.29
CA PHE A 121 -7.31 -10.42 7.53
C PHE A 121 -7.71 -11.31 6.35
N LYS A 122 -8.73 -12.14 6.49
CA LYS A 122 -9.29 -12.92 5.38
C LYS A 122 -9.87 -11.99 4.28
N ASN A 123 -10.50 -10.89 4.66
CA ASN A 123 -10.98 -9.88 3.71
C ASN A 123 -9.81 -9.18 3.02
N MET A 124 -8.80 -8.71 3.78
CA MET A 124 -7.59 -8.11 3.22
C MET A 124 -6.91 -9.05 2.21
N ARG A 125 -6.77 -10.33 2.56
CA ARG A 125 -6.21 -11.33 1.65
C ARG A 125 -6.97 -11.43 0.33
N ARG A 126 -8.31 -11.48 0.41
CA ARG A 126 -9.18 -11.52 -0.78
C ARG A 126 -8.98 -10.29 -1.65
N ASP A 127 -8.88 -9.11 -1.05
CA ASP A 127 -8.68 -7.86 -1.78
C ASP A 127 -7.30 -7.83 -2.45
N LEU A 128 -6.25 -8.32 -1.80
CA LEU A 128 -4.92 -8.47 -2.40
C LEU A 128 -4.91 -9.42 -3.59
N VAL A 129 -5.64 -10.55 -3.50
CA VAL A 129 -5.83 -11.46 -4.64
C VAL A 129 -6.51 -10.75 -5.81
N ASN A 130 -7.58 -10.03 -5.55
CA ASN A 130 -8.29 -9.27 -6.59
C ASN A 130 -7.38 -8.22 -7.25
N ILE A 131 -6.58 -7.49 -6.47
CA ILE A 131 -5.60 -6.51 -6.99
C ILE A 131 -4.60 -7.19 -7.92
N ARG A 132 -4.08 -8.35 -7.52
CA ARG A 132 -3.15 -9.14 -8.33
C ARG A 132 -3.79 -9.57 -9.66
N ASP A 133 -4.98 -10.14 -9.58
CA ASP A 133 -5.67 -10.68 -10.75
C ASP A 133 -6.08 -9.57 -11.73
N GLU A 134 -6.55 -8.42 -11.24
CA GLU A 134 -6.81 -7.24 -12.07
C GLU A 134 -5.52 -6.67 -12.70
N GLY A 135 -4.40 -6.71 -11.97
CA GLY A 135 -3.09 -6.32 -12.47
C GLY A 135 -2.64 -7.20 -13.63
N ASN A 136 -2.78 -8.52 -13.48
CA ASN A 136 -2.43 -9.51 -14.50
C ASN A 136 -3.26 -9.30 -15.77
N LEU A 137 -4.58 -9.19 -15.65
CA LEU A 137 -5.48 -8.94 -16.80
C LEU A 137 -5.12 -7.65 -17.54
N ARG A 138 -4.68 -6.62 -16.82
CA ARG A 138 -4.25 -5.36 -17.43
C ARG A 138 -2.94 -5.53 -18.21
N LEU A 139 -1.97 -6.27 -17.67
CA LEU A 139 -0.72 -6.57 -18.36
C LEU A 139 -0.98 -7.39 -19.62
N GLU A 140 -1.80 -8.42 -19.54
CA GLU A 140 -2.20 -9.25 -20.69
C GLU A 140 -2.85 -8.39 -21.79
N GLY A 141 -3.74 -7.46 -21.43
CA GLY A 141 -4.35 -6.52 -22.37
C GLY A 141 -3.35 -5.59 -23.06
N MET A 142 -2.14 -5.41 -22.51
CA MET A 142 -1.03 -4.66 -23.10
C MET A 142 0.00 -5.56 -23.80
N GLY A 143 -0.21 -6.88 -23.86
CA GLY A 143 0.76 -7.85 -24.36
C GLY A 143 1.99 -8.01 -23.46
N LEU A 144 1.85 -7.71 -22.18
CA LEU A 144 2.90 -7.78 -21.17
C LEU A 144 2.63 -8.91 -20.17
N THR A 145 3.69 -9.35 -19.48
CA THR A 145 3.62 -10.28 -18.34
C THR A 145 4.36 -9.70 -17.15
N ILE A 146 4.16 -10.28 -15.97
CA ILE A 146 4.91 -9.88 -14.76
C ILE A 146 6.42 -9.98 -15.00
N GLU A 147 6.87 -11.02 -15.71
CA GLU A 147 8.29 -11.29 -15.95
C GLU A 147 8.93 -10.27 -16.90
N ASN A 148 8.20 -9.83 -17.93
CA ASN A 148 8.73 -8.90 -18.93
C ASN A 148 8.46 -7.42 -18.61
N HIS A 149 7.61 -7.12 -17.61
CA HIS A 149 7.33 -5.77 -17.15
C HIS A 149 7.96 -5.50 -15.78
N LYS A 150 9.16 -4.95 -15.77
CA LYS A 150 9.96 -4.77 -14.56
C LYS A 150 9.25 -4.09 -13.37
N PRO A 151 8.46 -3.02 -13.54
CA PRO A 151 7.71 -2.45 -12.42
C PRO A 151 6.74 -3.46 -11.79
N SER A 152 5.95 -4.16 -12.60
CA SER A 152 4.93 -5.10 -12.12
C SER A 152 5.52 -6.31 -11.41
N LYS A 153 6.76 -6.71 -11.75
CA LYS A 153 7.45 -7.76 -11.00
C LYS A 153 7.62 -7.38 -9.52
N TYR A 154 8.14 -6.19 -9.24
CA TYR A 154 8.36 -5.74 -7.85
C TYR A 154 7.05 -5.36 -7.13
N GLU A 155 6.05 -4.89 -7.87
CA GLU A 155 4.70 -4.69 -7.34
C GLU A 155 4.09 -6.04 -6.90
N ASN A 156 4.26 -7.10 -7.70
CA ASN A 156 3.83 -8.45 -7.35
C ASN A 156 4.59 -9.01 -6.14
N ASP A 157 5.91 -8.82 -6.06
CA ASP A 157 6.69 -9.26 -4.89
C ASP A 157 6.16 -8.63 -3.59
N ALA A 158 5.77 -7.35 -3.62
CA ALA A 158 5.14 -6.68 -2.48
C ALA A 158 3.75 -7.25 -2.15
N LEU A 159 2.95 -7.61 -3.16
CA LEU A 159 1.65 -8.28 -2.97
C LEU A 159 1.82 -9.67 -2.35
N GLU A 160 2.77 -10.47 -2.83
CA GLU A 160 3.07 -11.80 -2.28
C GLU A 160 3.48 -11.72 -0.80
N PHE A 161 4.27 -10.70 -0.42
CA PHE A 161 4.55 -10.45 0.99
C PHE A 161 3.26 -10.18 1.78
N GLY A 162 2.37 -9.32 1.27
CA GLY A 162 1.09 -9.01 1.92
C GLY A 162 0.19 -10.24 2.07
N LEU A 163 0.15 -11.12 1.06
CA LEU A 163 -0.58 -12.40 1.10
C LEU A 163 0.01 -13.33 2.18
N ALA A 164 1.32 -13.52 2.18
CA ALA A 164 2.00 -14.36 3.16
C ALA A 164 1.82 -13.82 4.59
N TYR A 165 1.88 -12.50 4.77
CA TYR A 165 1.62 -11.86 6.07
C TYR A 165 0.19 -12.10 6.54
N SER A 166 -0.82 -11.97 5.67
CA SER A 166 -2.21 -12.21 6.03
C SER A 166 -2.48 -13.67 6.38
N ASP A 167 -1.86 -14.61 5.67
CA ASP A 167 -1.94 -16.05 5.97
C ASP A 167 -1.29 -16.37 7.33
N PHE A 168 -0.11 -15.80 7.60
CA PHE A 168 0.57 -15.96 8.89
C PHE A 168 -0.28 -15.43 10.05
N VAL A 169 -0.81 -14.21 9.94
CA VAL A 169 -1.62 -13.61 11.01
C VAL A 169 -2.89 -14.42 11.24
N THR A 170 -3.59 -14.79 10.18
CA THR A 170 -4.81 -15.61 10.26
C THR A 170 -4.53 -16.92 10.98
N LYS A 171 -3.51 -17.67 10.55
CA LYS A 171 -3.12 -18.95 11.14
C LYS A 171 -2.73 -18.81 12.62
N TRP A 172 -1.94 -17.79 12.95
CA TRP A 172 -1.49 -17.55 14.32
C TRP A 172 -2.67 -17.32 15.27
N PHE A 173 -3.66 -16.51 14.84
CA PHE A 173 -4.84 -16.22 15.64
C PHE A 173 -5.82 -17.40 15.70
N GLU A 174 -5.94 -18.22 14.66
CA GLU A 174 -6.71 -19.48 14.70
C GLU A 174 -6.11 -20.46 15.72
N ASP A 175 -4.80 -20.56 15.80
CA ASP A 175 -4.12 -21.40 16.79
C ASP A 175 -4.19 -20.77 18.20
N TYR A 176 -4.26 -19.44 18.30
CA TYR A 176 -4.47 -18.76 19.59
C TYR A 176 -5.89 -18.97 20.13
N ILE A 177 -6.91 -19.04 19.28
CA ILE A 177 -8.29 -19.42 19.68
C ILE A 177 -8.28 -20.77 20.38
N LYS A 178 -7.63 -21.79 19.81
CA LYS A 178 -7.55 -23.14 20.42
C LYS A 178 -6.95 -23.07 21.82
N ARG A 179 -5.88 -22.31 22.01
CA ARG A 179 -5.26 -22.13 23.33
C ARG A 179 -6.22 -21.49 24.34
N ILE A 180 -7.02 -20.49 23.93
CA ILE A 180 -8.03 -19.88 24.80
C ILE A 180 -9.16 -20.87 25.11
N GLU A 181 -9.58 -21.70 24.16
CA GLU A 181 -10.63 -22.70 24.35
C GLU A 181 -10.20 -23.78 25.34
N GLU A 182 -8.91 -24.10 25.41
CA GLU A 182 -8.32 -25.04 26.37
C GLU A 182 -8.09 -24.44 27.76
N GLU A 183 -8.22 -23.13 27.95
CA GLU A 183 -8.15 -22.47 29.27
C GLU A 183 -9.33 -22.93 30.12
N SER A 184 -9.04 -23.49 31.33
CA SER A 184 -9.99 -23.98 32.32
C SER A 184 -10.73 -22.84 33.00
#